data_7d62c2b7bb7f2726d6290451ce0a9015
#
_entry.id   7d62c2b7bb7f2726d6290451ce0a9015
#
_cell.length_a   1.000
_cell.length_b   1.000
_cell.length_c   1.000
_cell.angle_alpha   90.00
_cell.angle_beta   90.00
_cell.angle_gamma   90.00
#
_symmetry.space_group_name_H-M   'P 1'
#
loop_
_entity.id
_entity.type
_entity.pdbx_description
1 polymer ?
#
loop_
_entity_poly.entity_id
_entity_poly.type
_entity_poly.pdbx_seq_one_letter_code
_entity_poly.pdbx_strand_id
1 'polypeptide(L)'
;MNRVGFVGWRGMVGSVLMQRMQEEHDFKEFDSTFFSTSQTGNAAPFFSGSQSTLKDAHDIKELAAMNIILSCQGGDYTSDIYPKLRDSGWQGHWIDAASSLRMEKDAVIILDPLNSDLIQEAYKKGNKNWIGGNCTVSLMLLALDGLFKKDLIEWISSMTYQAASGAGAQNMRELISQMGNVYNHAKDLIDDPKASILDIDRNVSSTLKSQDFPIDNFGVPLAGSLIPWIDKDLNNGQSKEEWKGSAETNKILGRENNPIVIEGLCVRIGAMRCHSQALTIKLKKNISLEEINQTISSANQWVKLIPNEREISMKELSPAAVTGKLSIPIGRIRKLNMGPEYISAFTVGDQLLWGAAEPLRRILRILIKSI
;
A
#
# COMPACT_ATOMS: atom_id res chain seq x y z
N MET A 1 -10.14 5.96 -29.58
CA MET A 1 -10.00 5.32 -28.28
C MET A 1 -8.93 6.07 -27.49
N ASN A 2 -9.05 6.18 -26.17
CA ASN A 2 -8.01 6.85 -25.36
C ASN A 2 -6.71 6.07 -25.40
N ARG A 3 -5.58 6.76 -25.55
CA ARG A 3 -4.25 6.13 -25.53
C ARG A 3 -3.67 6.19 -24.11
N VAL A 4 -3.36 5.03 -23.53
CA VAL A 4 -2.83 4.90 -22.19
C VAL A 4 -1.41 4.34 -22.23
N GLY A 5 -0.46 5.08 -21.68
CA GLY A 5 0.93 4.69 -21.54
C GLY A 5 1.19 4.04 -20.18
N PHE A 6 1.83 2.87 -20.17
CA PHE A 6 2.20 2.15 -18.95
C PHE A 6 3.71 2.12 -18.77
N VAL A 7 4.19 2.65 -17.64
CA VAL A 7 5.62 2.69 -17.27
C VAL A 7 5.81 1.91 -15.97
N GLY A 8 6.86 1.08 -15.89
CA GLY A 8 7.13 0.26 -14.69
C GLY A 8 6.18 -0.93 -14.49
N TRP A 9 5.48 -1.32 -15.53
CA TRP A 9 4.44 -2.37 -15.53
C TRP A 9 4.96 -3.77 -15.16
N ARG A 10 6.29 -4.04 -15.25
CA ARG A 10 6.94 -5.30 -14.84
C ARG A 10 7.44 -5.30 -13.40
N GLY A 11 7.47 -4.14 -12.75
CA GLY A 11 7.80 -4.04 -11.33
C GLY A 11 6.73 -4.71 -10.46
N MET A 12 6.98 -4.81 -9.16
CA MET A 12 6.07 -5.52 -8.24
C MET A 12 4.65 -4.93 -8.27
N VAL A 13 4.50 -3.61 -8.11
CA VAL A 13 3.19 -2.94 -8.19
C VAL A 13 2.61 -3.04 -9.60
N GLY A 14 3.44 -2.78 -10.62
CA GLY A 14 3.01 -2.85 -12.02
C GLY A 14 2.50 -4.23 -12.42
N SER A 15 3.16 -5.32 -12.01
CA SER A 15 2.73 -6.69 -12.30
C SER A 15 1.37 -7.01 -11.65
N VAL A 16 1.15 -6.59 -10.41
CA VAL A 16 -0.15 -6.76 -9.74
C VAL A 16 -1.23 -5.93 -10.43
N LEU A 17 -0.90 -4.70 -10.84
CA LEU A 17 -1.82 -3.86 -11.61
C LEU A 17 -2.22 -4.52 -12.94
N MET A 18 -1.24 -5.02 -13.70
CA MET A 18 -1.50 -5.72 -14.98
C MET A 18 -2.39 -6.95 -14.78
N GLN A 19 -2.10 -7.74 -13.75
CA GLN A 19 -2.93 -8.90 -13.40
C GLN A 19 -4.38 -8.48 -13.09
N ARG A 20 -4.56 -7.47 -12.22
CA ARG A 20 -5.90 -6.96 -11.86
C ARG A 20 -6.66 -6.43 -13.07
N MET A 21 -5.99 -5.69 -13.95
CA MET A 21 -6.58 -5.15 -15.17
C MET A 21 -6.99 -6.25 -16.17
N GLN A 22 -6.24 -7.36 -16.22
CA GLN A 22 -6.61 -8.53 -17.02
C GLN A 22 -7.85 -9.25 -16.45
N GLU A 23 -7.86 -9.50 -15.13
CA GLU A 23 -8.98 -10.15 -14.44
C GLU A 23 -10.30 -9.39 -14.64
N GLU A 24 -10.22 -8.07 -14.67
CA GLU A 24 -11.36 -7.16 -14.79
C GLU A 24 -11.64 -6.71 -16.24
N HIS A 25 -10.85 -7.20 -17.20
CA HIS A 25 -10.98 -6.92 -18.63
C HIS A 25 -10.83 -5.45 -19.04
N ASP A 26 -10.10 -4.65 -18.27
CA ASP A 26 -9.96 -3.20 -18.46
C ASP A 26 -9.31 -2.84 -19.83
N PHE A 27 -8.39 -3.67 -20.33
CA PHE A 27 -7.69 -3.43 -21.59
C PHE A 27 -8.60 -3.38 -22.85
N LYS A 28 -9.87 -3.70 -22.72
CA LYS A 28 -10.85 -3.56 -23.80
C LYS A 28 -11.36 -2.12 -23.99
N GLU A 29 -11.09 -1.23 -23.02
CA GLU A 29 -11.67 0.11 -22.96
C GLU A 29 -10.75 1.20 -23.56
N PHE A 30 -9.48 0.89 -23.89
CA PHE A 30 -8.49 1.84 -24.39
C PHE A 30 -7.37 1.19 -25.19
N ASP A 31 -6.60 2.00 -25.93
CA ASP A 31 -5.37 1.55 -26.61
C ASP A 31 -4.19 1.66 -25.65
N SER A 32 -3.47 0.57 -25.43
CA SER A 32 -2.35 0.51 -24.51
C SER A 32 -1.00 0.60 -25.21
N THR A 33 -0.09 1.42 -24.64
CA THR A 33 1.32 1.52 -25.05
C THR A 33 2.19 1.23 -23.85
N PHE A 34 3.13 0.31 -24.00
CA PHE A 34 4.04 -0.10 -22.92
C PHE A 34 5.41 0.53 -23.11
N PHE A 35 5.88 1.20 -22.06
CA PHE A 35 7.17 1.87 -22.02
C PHE A 35 8.17 1.09 -21.16
N SER A 36 9.43 1.14 -21.52
CA SER A 36 10.53 0.48 -20.79
C SER A 36 11.73 1.40 -20.68
N THR A 37 12.40 1.37 -19.54
CA THR A 37 13.67 2.08 -19.30
C THR A 37 14.89 1.29 -19.74
N SER A 38 14.74 -0.01 -20.11
CA SER A 38 15.88 -0.89 -20.36
C SER A 38 15.69 -1.89 -21.51
N GLN A 39 14.49 -1.99 -22.11
CA GLN A 39 14.17 -3.00 -23.13
C GLN A 39 13.38 -2.42 -24.31
N THR A 40 13.65 -1.17 -24.65
CA THR A 40 13.07 -0.49 -25.83
C THR A 40 13.26 -1.33 -27.09
N GLY A 41 12.21 -1.42 -27.90
CA GLY A 41 12.19 -2.20 -29.15
C GLY A 41 11.85 -3.68 -28.98
N ASN A 42 11.91 -4.25 -27.77
CA ASN A 42 11.49 -5.64 -27.54
C ASN A 42 9.97 -5.78 -27.63
N ALA A 43 9.48 -7.02 -27.72
CA ALA A 43 8.04 -7.31 -27.74
C ALA A 43 7.34 -6.80 -26.48
N ALA A 44 6.25 -6.07 -26.69
CA ALA A 44 5.35 -5.67 -25.61
C ALA A 44 4.41 -6.80 -25.20
N PRO A 45 3.85 -6.77 -23.99
CA PRO A 45 2.81 -7.74 -23.62
C PRO A 45 1.59 -7.57 -24.51
N PHE A 46 1.03 -8.70 -24.96
CA PHE A 46 -0.14 -8.68 -25.82
C PHE A 46 -1.44 -8.57 -25.00
N PHE A 47 -2.12 -7.45 -25.17
CA PHE A 47 -3.49 -7.23 -24.72
C PHE A 47 -4.33 -6.68 -25.89
N SER A 48 -5.65 -6.73 -25.79
CA SER A 48 -6.52 -6.12 -26.81
C SER A 48 -6.15 -4.65 -26.99
N GLY A 49 -5.93 -4.19 -28.22
CA GLY A 49 -5.55 -2.80 -28.51
C GLY A 49 -4.11 -2.40 -28.13
N SER A 50 -3.24 -3.36 -27.76
CA SER A 50 -1.86 -3.05 -27.39
C SER A 50 -0.95 -2.87 -28.61
N GLN A 51 0.04 -1.98 -28.50
CA GLN A 51 1.14 -1.88 -29.46
C GLN A 51 2.09 -3.08 -29.31
N SER A 52 2.69 -3.52 -30.42
CA SER A 52 3.50 -4.74 -30.46
C SER A 52 4.89 -4.62 -29.86
N THR A 53 5.42 -3.39 -29.72
CA THR A 53 6.80 -3.13 -29.26
C THR A 53 6.84 -2.15 -28.12
N LEU A 54 7.82 -2.37 -27.22
CA LEU A 54 8.10 -1.48 -26.10
C LEU A 54 8.70 -0.16 -26.60
N LYS A 55 8.15 0.96 -26.12
CA LYS A 55 8.67 2.30 -26.36
C LYS A 55 9.69 2.70 -25.29
N ASP A 56 10.51 3.70 -25.59
CA ASP A 56 11.45 4.27 -24.63
C ASP A 56 10.69 5.11 -23.58
N ALA A 57 10.87 4.77 -22.31
CA ALA A 57 10.26 5.49 -21.20
C ALA A 57 10.88 6.89 -20.94
N HIS A 58 11.98 7.24 -21.63
CA HIS A 58 12.60 8.57 -21.56
C HIS A 58 12.29 9.43 -22.78
N ASP A 59 11.60 8.89 -23.79
CA ASP A 59 11.20 9.66 -24.97
C ASP A 59 9.96 10.51 -24.65
N ILE A 60 10.19 11.78 -24.32
CA ILE A 60 9.14 12.76 -24.01
C ILE A 60 8.11 12.90 -25.14
N LYS A 61 8.53 12.80 -26.40
CA LYS A 61 7.64 12.92 -27.54
C LYS A 61 6.65 11.74 -27.63
N GLU A 62 7.16 10.52 -27.44
CA GLU A 62 6.30 9.33 -27.40
C GLU A 62 5.37 9.32 -26.19
N LEU A 63 5.85 9.76 -25.01
CA LEU A 63 5.05 9.93 -23.81
C LEU A 63 3.95 11.00 -23.99
N ALA A 64 4.29 12.14 -24.58
CA ALA A 64 3.36 13.25 -24.83
C ALA A 64 2.23 12.88 -25.82
N ALA A 65 2.40 11.80 -26.59
CA ALA A 65 1.35 11.28 -27.45
C ALA A 65 0.23 10.54 -26.67
N MET A 66 0.40 10.24 -25.37
CA MET A 66 -0.59 9.54 -24.54
C MET A 66 -1.61 10.53 -23.94
N ASN A 67 -2.88 10.10 -23.84
CA ASN A 67 -3.91 10.85 -23.11
C ASN A 67 -3.75 10.67 -21.59
N ILE A 68 -3.33 9.47 -21.17
CA ILE A 68 -3.09 9.11 -19.79
C ILE A 68 -1.76 8.37 -19.71
N ILE A 69 -0.94 8.69 -18.72
CA ILE A 69 0.25 7.91 -18.36
C ILE A 69 0.05 7.34 -16.96
N LEU A 70 0.24 6.03 -16.81
CA LEU A 70 0.22 5.34 -15.54
C LEU A 70 1.62 4.82 -15.23
N SER A 71 2.24 5.40 -14.19
CA SER A 71 3.60 5.09 -13.75
C SER A 71 3.61 4.24 -12.48
N CYS A 72 4.33 3.12 -12.56
CA CYS A 72 4.76 2.31 -11.42
C CYS A 72 6.30 2.20 -11.36
N GLN A 73 7.02 3.15 -11.99
CA GLN A 73 8.48 3.09 -12.15
C GLN A 73 9.24 3.61 -10.93
N GLY A 74 8.56 4.32 -10.02
CA GLY A 74 9.13 4.86 -8.80
C GLY A 74 9.45 6.35 -8.84
N GLY A 75 9.82 6.89 -7.66
CA GLY A 75 9.93 8.33 -7.45
C GLY A 75 11.01 9.04 -8.26
N ASP A 76 12.15 8.38 -8.46
CA ASP A 76 13.25 8.96 -9.22
C ASP A 76 12.85 9.19 -10.69
N TYR A 77 12.15 8.22 -11.29
CA TYR A 77 11.60 8.36 -12.63
C TYR A 77 10.60 9.52 -12.71
N THR A 78 9.68 9.59 -11.75
CA THR A 78 8.69 10.67 -11.70
C THR A 78 9.35 12.03 -11.56
N SER A 79 10.34 12.16 -10.68
CA SER A 79 11.08 13.41 -10.46
C SER A 79 11.87 13.87 -11.69
N ASP A 80 12.33 12.94 -12.50
CA ASP A 80 13.06 13.24 -13.75
C ASP A 80 12.13 13.53 -14.93
N ILE A 81 11.11 12.69 -15.17
CA ILE A 81 10.32 12.69 -16.41
C ILE A 81 9.09 13.60 -16.33
N TYR A 82 8.40 13.62 -15.19
CA TYR A 82 7.15 14.39 -15.07
C TYR A 82 7.32 15.88 -15.35
N PRO A 83 8.33 16.60 -14.82
CA PRO A 83 8.54 18.03 -15.15
C PRO A 83 8.80 18.23 -16.64
N LYS A 84 9.70 17.45 -17.24
CA LYS A 84 10.03 17.54 -18.68
C LYS A 84 8.80 17.33 -19.55
N LEU A 85 7.95 16.40 -19.17
CA LEU A 85 6.70 16.11 -19.88
C LEU A 85 5.72 17.29 -19.79
N ARG A 86 5.57 17.90 -18.61
CA ARG A 86 4.73 19.11 -18.44
C ARG A 86 5.30 20.31 -19.21
N ASP A 87 6.60 20.51 -19.17
CA ASP A 87 7.30 21.59 -19.89
C ASP A 87 7.19 21.44 -21.42
N SER A 88 7.01 20.22 -21.93
CA SER A 88 6.70 19.98 -23.35
C SER A 88 5.30 20.42 -23.77
N GLY A 89 4.47 20.88 -22.83
CA GLY A 89 3.08 21.31 -23.06
C GLY A 89 2.05 20.19 -22.98
N TRP A 90 2.43 18.98 -22.52
CA TRP A 90 1.51 17.86 -22.38
C TRP A 90 0.36 18.13 -21.38
N GLN A 91 -0.88 17.94 -21.82
CA GLN A 91 -2.10 18.19 -21.05
C GLN A 91 -2.82 16.91 -20.61
N GLY A 92 -2.20 15.75 -20.77
CA GLY A 92 -2.80 14.47 -20.36
C GLY A 92 -2.81 14.25 -18.84
N HIS A 93 -3.40 13.16 -18.42
CA HIS A 93 -3.48 12.76 -17.01
C HIS A 93 -2.29 11.90 -16.60
N TRP A 94 -1.67 12.25 -15.46
CA TRP A 94 -0.61 11.49 -14.81
C TRP A 94 -1.18 10.70 -13.64
N ILE A 95 -1.07 9.38 -13.68
CA ILE A 95 -1.41 8.47 -12.59
C ILE A 95 -0.10 7.89 -12.07
N ASP A 96 0.15 7.92 -10.76
CA ASP A 96 1.43 7.49 -10.20
C ASP A 96 1.28 6.67 -8.93
N ALA A 97 2.02 5.56 -8.86
CA ALA A 97 2.19 4.78 -7.64
C ALA A 97 3.16 5.44 -6.65
N ALA A 98 4.13 6.23 -7.15
CA ALA A 98 5.16 6.86 -6.34
C ALA A 98 4.64 8.02 -5.48
N SER A 99 5.35 8.30 -4.39
CA SER A 99 4.96 9.34 -3.43
C SER A 99 5.45 10.74 -3.79
N SER A 100 6.26 10.90 -4.86
CA SER A 100 6.96 12.15 -5.16
C SER A 100 6.04 13.35 -5.30
N LEU A 101 4.87 13.17 -5.95
CA LEU A 101 3.89 14.25 -6.15
C LEU A 101 2.75 14.23 -5.12
N ARG A 102 2.77 13.31 -4.17
CA ARG A 102 1.61 13.05 -3.30
C ARG A 102 1.16 14.26 -2.49
N MET A 103 2.10 15.09 -2.06
CA MET A 103 1.80 16.29 -1.25
C MET A 103 1.76 17.59 -2.05
N GLU A 104 1.92 17.54 -3.38
CA GLU A 104 1.79 18.72 -4.23
C GLU A 104 0.34 19.24 -4.23
N LYS A 105 0.16 20.56 -4.33
CA LYS A 105 -1.16 21.21 -4.23
C LYS A 105 -2.09 20.84 -5.37
N ASP A 106 -1.55 20.56 -6.55
CA ASP A 106 -2.25 20.17 -7.76
C ASP A 106 -2.32 18.64 -7.94
N ALA A 107 -2.06 17.89 -6.89
CA ALA A 107 -2.16 16.44 -6.88
C ALA A 107 -3.26 15.95 -5.93
N VAL A 108 -4.06 14.98 -6.39
CA VAL A 108 -5.05 14.28 -5.58
C VAL A 108 -4.53 12.90 -5.20
N ILE A 109 -4.53 12.60 -3.91
CA ILE A 109 -4.31 11.24 -3.44
C ILE A 109 -5.61 10.46 -3.61
N ILE A 110 -5.56 9.39 -4.40
CA ILE A 110 -6.75 8.65 -4.83
C ILE A 110 -7.07 7.48 -3.91
N LEU A 111 -8.29 7.47 -3.40
CA LEU A 111 -8.91 6.34 -2.72
C LEU A 111 -10.42 6.44 -2.91
N ASP A 112 -10.91 6.20 -4.13
CA ASP A 112 -12.27 6.49 -4.59
C ASP A 112 -13.42 5.94 -3.74
N PRO A 113 -13.29 4.82 -3.02
CA PRO A 113 -14.34 4.41 -2.09
C PRO A 113 -14.63 5.41 -0.97
N LEU A 114 -13.62 6.22 -0.61
CA LEU A 114 -13.71 7.24 0.45
C LEU A 114 -13.84 8.66 -0.09
N ASN A 115 -13.11 9.00 -1.15
CA ASN A 115 -12.96 10.39 -1.61
C ASN A 115 -13.42 10.61 -3.06
N SER A 116 -14.41 9.86 -3.52
CA SER A 116 -14.96 9.99 -4.88
C SER A 116 -15.41 11.43 -5.20
N ASP A 117 -16.03 12.12 -4.26
CA ASP A 117 -16.52 13.48 -4.46
C ASP A 117 -15.36 14.46 -4.67
N LEU A 118 -14.29 14.32 -3.87
CA LEU A 118 -13.07 15.13 -4.02
C LEU A 118 -12.39 14.86 -5.36
N ILE A 119 -12.33 13.59 -5.79
CA ILE A 119 -11.81 13.20 -7.11
C ILE A 119 -12.63 13.85 -8.22
N GLN A 120 -13.97 13.78 -8.16
CA GLN A 120 -14.86 14.36 -9.16
C GLN A 120 -14.75 15.90 -9.22
N GLU A 121 -14.68 16.54 -8.05
CA GLU A 121 -14.49 17.99 -7.97
C GLU A 121 -13.15 18.42 -8.56
N ALA A 122 -12.07 17.74 -8.22
CA ALA A 122 -10.74 18.00 -8.76
C ALA A 122 -10.70 17.78 -10.28
N TYR A 123 -11.34 16.73 -10.79
CA TYR A 123 -11.46 16.49 -12.22
C TYR A 123 -12.17 17.65 -12.95
N LYS A 124 -13.31 18.11 -12.41
CA LYS A 124 -14.06 19.26 -12.96
C LYS A 124 -13.25 20.55 -12.95
N LYS A 125 -12.37 20.74 -11.98
CA LYS A 125 -11.42 21.87 -11.89
C LYS A 125 -10.21 21.72 -12.81
N GLY A 126 -10.13 20.64 -13.59
CA GLY A 126 -9.05 20.42 -14.56
C GLY A 126 -7.80 19.77 -14.00
N ASN A 127 -7.87 19.17 -12.80
CA ASN A 127 -6.73 18.45 -12.22
C ASN A 127 -6.24 17.32 -13.14
N LYS A 128 -4.92 17.17 -13.21
CA LYS A 128 -4.25 16.18 -14.08
C LYS A 128 -3.38 15.19 -13.33
N ASN A 129 -3.23 15.33 -12.02
CA ASN A 129 -2.29 14.55 -11.20
C ASN A 129 -3.03 13.68 -10.17
N TRP A 130 -2.95 12.36 -10.33
CA TRP A 130 -3.69 11.36 -9.58
C TRP A 130 -2.72 10.37 -8.95
N ILE A 131 -2.51 10.46 -7.65
CA ILE A 131 -1.41 9.80 -6.98
C ILE A 131 -1.94 8.73 -6.02
N GLY A 132 -1.40 7.52 -6.09
CA GLY A 132 -1.71 6.46 -5.14
C GLY A 132 -1.30 6.85 -3.72
N GLY A 133 -2.13 6.53 -2.73
CA GLY A 133 -1.85 6.79 -1.31
C GLY A 133 -0.80 5.86 -0.71
N ASN A 134 -0.36 6.19 0.49
CA ASN A 134 0.46 5.28 1.30
C ASN A 134 -0.33 4.00 1.62
N CYS A 135 0.34 2.86 1.59
CA CYS A 135 -0.30 1.55 1.71
C CYS A 135 -1.00 1.35 3.07
N THR A 136 -0.37 1.74 4.18
CA THR A 136 -0.98 1.61 5.51
C THR A 136 -2.14 2.60 5.69
N VAL A 137 -2.00 3.82 5.18
CA VAL A 137 -3.07 4.83 5.21
C VAL A 137 -4.29 4.36 4.42
N SER A 138 -4.10 3.88 3.19
CA SER A 138 -5.21 3.38 2.35
C SER A 138 -5.96 2.22 3.03
N LEU A 139 -5.23 1.27 3.62
CA LEU A 139 -5.83 0.12 4.31
C LEU A 139 -6.58 0.53 5.58
N MET A 140 -6.01 1.43 6.40
CA MET A 140 -6.66 1.97 7.60
C MET A 140 -7.94 2.72 7.25
N LEU A 141 -7.86 3.61 6.27
CA LEU A 141 -9.00 4.42 5.84
C LEU A 141 -10.14 3.55 5.33
N LEU A 142 -9.87 2.53 4.51
CA LEU A 142 -10.89 1.60 4.03
C LEU A 142 -11.50 0.80 5.18
N ALA A 143 -10.69 0.34 6.13
CA ALA A 143 -11.18 -0.42 7.29
C ALA A 143 -12.08 0.40 8.22
N LEU A 144 -11.81 1.70 8.36
CA LEU A 144 -12.51 2.63 9.25
C LEU A 144 -13.44 3.60 8.52
N ASP A 145 -13.69 3.42 7.23
CA ASP A 145 -14.44 4.31 6.34
C ASP A 145 -15.74 4.83 6.97
N GLY A 146 -16.54 3.93 7.56
CA GLY A 146 -17.81 4.32 8.18
C GLY A 146 -17.65 5.25 9.39
N LEU A 147 -16.59 5.08 10.17
CA LEU A 147 -16.32 5.96 11.32
C LEU A 147 -15.84 7.35 10.85
N PHE A 148 -15.05 7.40 9.77
CA PHE A 148 -14.62 8.67 9.17
C PHE A 148 -15.80 9.42 8.52
N LYS A 149 -16.64 8.74 7.75
CA LYS A 149 -17.82 9.33 7.09
C LYS A 149 -18.82 9.92 8.08
N LYS A 150 -18.99 9.27 9.25
CA LYS A 150 -19.85 9.77 10.33
C LYS A 150 -19.16 10.78 11.24
N ASP A 151 -17.93 11.17 10.94
CA ASP A 151 -17.13 12.11 11.76
C ASP A 151 -17.02 11.71 13.24
N LEU A 152 -16.87 10.41 13.51
CA LEU A 152 -16.86 9.86 14.87
C LEU A 152 -15.47 9.82 15.50
N ILE A 153 -14.41 9.95 14.72
CA ILE A 153 -13.02 9.81 15.19
C ILE A 153 -12.47 11.15 15.66
N GLU A 154 -11.96 11.18 16.89
CA GLU A 154 -11.21 12.31 17.43
C GLU A 154 -9.71 12.18 17.11
N TRP A 155 -9.11 11.03 17.41
CA TRP A 155 -7.75 10.68 17.04
C TRP A 155 -7.54 9.16 16.97
N ILE A 156 -6.45 8.74 16.32
CA ILE A 156 -6.04 7.34 16.22
C ILE A 156 -4.57 7.20 16.59
N SER A 157 -4.25 6.22 17.43
CA SER A 157 -2.91 5.65 17.52
C SER A 157 -2.86 4.38 16.68
N SER A 158 -2.01 4.38 15.64
CA SER A 158 -1.85 3.29 14.68
C SER A 158 -0.46 2.67 14.78
N MET A 159 -0.38 1.47 15.36
CA MET A 159 0.85 0.65 15.34
C MET A 159 0.79 -0.25 14.11
N THR A 160 1.68 -0.01 13.14
CA THR A 160 1.68 -0.77 11.89
C THR A 160 2.69 -1.90 11.91
N TYR A 161 2.30 -3.07 11.42
CA TYR A 161 3.14 -4.25 11.20
C TYR A 161 3.25 -4.48 9.70
N GLN A 162 4.32 -3.96 9.10
CA GLN A 162 4.44 -3.87 7.66
C GLN A 162 5.25 -5.01 7.07
N ALA A 163 4.71 -5.62 6.02
CA ALA A 163 5.34 -6.69 5.27
C ALA A 163 6.56 -6.22 4.45
N ALA A 164 7.45 -7.15 4.12
CA ALA A 164 8.64 -6.92 3.31
C ALA A 164 8.34 -6.31 1.93
N SER A 165 7.19 -6.63 1.34
CA SER A 165 6.75 -6.08 0.04
C SER A 165 6.65 -4.56 0.02
N GLY A 166 6.39 -3.91 1.18
CA GLY A 166 6.41 -2.45 1.29
C GLY A 166 7.80 -1.82 1.08
N ALA A 167 8.86 -2.60 1.25
CA ALA A 167 10.23 -2.17 0.98
C ALA A 167 10.71 -2.51 -0.45
N GLY A 168 10.01 -3.39 -1.16
CA GLY A 168 10.33 -3.73 -2.55
C GLY A 168 10.64 -5.21 -2.78
N ALA A 169 10.79 -5.58 -4.05
CA ALA A 169 10.96 -6.98 -4.46
C ALA A 169 12.29 -7.59 -3.96
N GLN A 170 13.38 -6.81 -3.91
CA GLN A 170 14.67 -7.30 -3.42
C GLN A 170 14.60 -7.61 -1.92
N ASN A 171 13.92 -6.78 -1.14
CA ASN A 171 13.68 -7.00 0.28
C ASN A 171 12.82 -8.26 0.52
N MET A 172 11.83 -8.55 -0.33
CA MET A 172 11.08 -9.80 -0.26
C MET A 172 11.98 -11.02 -0.50
N ARG A 173 12.87 -10.94 -1.50
CA ARG A 173 13.85 -12.01 -1.78
C ARG A 173 14.79 -12.23 -0.61
N GLU A 174 15.30 -11.14 -0.05
CA GLU A 174 16.20 -11.18 1.12
C GLU A 174 15.51 -11.82 2.33
N LEU A 175 14.25 -11.46 2.63
CA LEU A 175 13.51 -12.12 3.71
C LEU A 175 13.42 -13.64 3.53
N ILE A 176 13.13 -14.12 2.31
CA ILE A 176 13.11 -15.57 2.04
C ILE A 176 14.50 -16.18 2.20
N SER A 177 15.55 -15.51 1.74
CA SER A 177 16.93 -15.93 1.92
C SER A 177 17.32 -16.01 3.39
N GLN A 178 16.91 -15.02 4.21
CA GLN A 178 17.10 -15.02 5.66
C GLN A 178 16.39 -16.20 6.34
N MET A 179 15.11 -16.45 5.98
CA MET A 179 14.35 -17.59 6.51
C MET A 179 15.02 -18.92 6.19
N GLY A 180 15.49 -19.10 4.94
CA GLY A 180 16.22 -20.27 4.51
C GLY A 180 17.56 -20.43 5.23
N ASN A 181 18.28 -19.33 5.45
CA ASN A 181 19.56 -19.32 6.17
C ASN A 181 19.36 -19.80 7.63
N VAL A 182 18.38 -19.24 8.34
CA VAL A 182 18.03 -19.65 9.71
C VAL A 182 17.67 -21.14 9.76
N TYR A 183 16.80 -21.60 8.86
CA TYR A 183 16.38 -23.00 8.83
C TYR A 183 17.55 -23.95 8.56
N ASN A 184 18.38 -23.64 7.56
CA ASN A 184 19.49 -24.50 7.17
C ASN A 184 20.54 -24.67 8.28
N HIS A 185 20.81 -23.62 9.07
CA HIS A 185 21.72 -23.72 10.21
C HIS A 185 21.12 -24.47 11.41
N ALA A 186 19.81 -24.37 11.61
CA ALA A 186 19.13 -25.02 12.73
C ALA A 186 18.67 -26.47 12.44
N LYS A 187 18.66 -26.90 11.17
CA LYS A 187 18.03 -28.14 10.71
C LYS A 187 18.47 -29.37 11.46
N ASP A 188 19.79 -29.59 11.62
CA ASP A 188 20.32 -30.77 12.26
C ASP A 188 19.91 -30.87 13.74
N LEU A 189 19.80 -29.70 14.42
CA LEU A 189 19.30 -29.63 15.79
C LEU A 189 17.78 -29.86 15.87
N ILE A 190 17.04 -29.41 14.87
CA ILE A 190 15.56 -29.60 14.78
C ILE A 190 15.27 -31.10 14.56
N ASP A 191 16.08 -31.78 13.75
CA ASP A 191 15.91 -33.18 13.40
C ASP A 191 16.42 -34.12 14.51
N ASP A 192 17.25 -33.64 15.45
CA ASP A 192 17.72 -34.42 16.59
C ASP A 192 16.74 -34.34 17.78
N PRO A 193 16.01 -35.44 18.11
CA PRO A 193 15.07 -35.45 19.24
C PRO A 193 15.72 -35.27 20.63
N LYS A 194 17.07 -35.30 20.71
CA LYS A 194 17.82 -35.06 21.94
C LYS A 194 18.29 -33.62 22.08
N ALA A 195 18.24 -32.83 21.02
CA ALA A 195 18.61 -31.42 21.08
C ALA A 195 17.65 -30.63 21.98
N SER A 196 18.22 -29.82 22.86
CA SER A 196 17.37 -28.95 23.68
C SER A 196 16.88 -27.74 22.88
N ILE A 197 15.72 -27.21 23.23
CA ILE A 197 15.20 -25.94 22.59
C ILE A 197 16.17 -24.78 22.78
N LEU A 198 16.95 -24.77 23.88
CA LEU A 198 17.96 -23.74 24.14
C LEU A 198 19.18 -23.88 23.21
N ASP A 199 19.49 -25.10 22.75
CA ASP A 199 20.55 -25.27 21.74
C ASP A 199 20.10 -24.74 20.39
N ILE A 200 18.85 -24.99 20.01
CA ILE A 200 18.22 -24.44 18.80
C ILE A 200 18.18 -22.90 18.89
N ASP A 201 17.74 -22.34 20.01
CA ASP A 201 17.67 -20.90 20.22
C ASP A 201 19.04 -20.24 20.12
N ARG A 202 20.07 -20.80 20.74
CA ARG A 202 21.45 -20.30 20.63
C ARG A 202 21.97 -20.36 19.20
N ASN A 203 21.68 -21.42 18.47
CA ASN A 203 22.07 -21.56 17.07
C ASN A 203 21.40 -20.50 16.20
N VAL A 204 20.08 -20.31 16.31
CA VAL A 204 19.33 -19.26 15.60
C VAL A 204 19.89 -17.88 15.94
N SER A 205 20.07 -17.59 17.24
CA SER A 205 20.60 -16.28 17.68
C SER A 205 22.01 -15.99 17.17
N SER A 206 22.88 -17.03 17.10
CA SER A 206 24.23 -16.87 16.53
C SER A 206 24.19 -16.67 15.02
N THR A 207 23.29 -17.39 14.32
CA THR A 207 23.08 -17.24 12.87
C THR A 207 22.63 -15.81 12.50
N LEU A 208 21.66 -15.27 13.21
CA LEU A 208 21.17 -13.90 13.00
C LEU A 208 22.25 -12.81 13.21
N LYS A 209 23.28 -13.11 14.01
CA LYS A 209 24.40 -12.21 14.32
C LYS A 209 25.64 -12.46 13.47
N SER A 210 25.61 -13.45 12.58
CA SER A 210 26.78 -13.79 11.76
C SER A 210 27.02 -12.71 10.70
N GLN A 211 28.30 -12.52 10.31
CA GLN A 211 28.69 -11.56 9.29
C GLN A 211 28.17 -11.93 7.89
N ASP A 212 27.93 -13.23 7.66
CA ASP A 212 27.46 -13.75 6.37
C ASP A 212 25.91 -13.79 6.28
N PHE A 213 25.20 -13.29 7.30
CA PHE A 213 23.74 -13.25 7.27
C PHE A 213 23.27 -12.24 6.22
N PRO A 214 22.34 -12.60 5.31
CA PRO A 214 21.94 -11.73 4.21
C PRO A 214 21.12 -10.53 4.69
N ILE A 215 21.71 -9.35 4.71
CA ILE A 215 21.11 -8.09 5.17
C ILE A 215 21.32 -6.92 4.19
N ASP A 216 21.69 -7.18 2.96
CA ASP A 216 22.10 -6.15 1.98
C ASP A 216 21.01 -5.10 1.69
N ASN A 217 19.75 -5.48 1.79
CA ASN A 217 18.61 -4.59 1.51
C ASN A 217 17.95 -4.03 2.77
N PHE A 218 17.88 -4.79 3.86
CA PHE A 218 17.30 -4.29 5.12
C PHE A 218 18.33 -3.66 6.06
N GLY A 219 19.62 -3.99 5.88
CA GLY A 219 20.69 -3.55 6.77
C GLY A 219 20.77 -4.29 8.11
N VAL A 220 19.72 -5.06 8.46
CA VAL A 220 19.59 -5.84 9.71
C VAL A 220 18.73 -7.08 9.47
N PRO A 221 18.79 -8.10 10.34
CA PRO A 221 17.91 -9.27 10.26
C PRO A 221 16.43 -8.90 10.41
N LEU A 222 15.58 -9.46 9.53
CA LEU A 222 14.12 -9.37 9.62
C LEU A 222 13.48 -10.72 9.92
N ALA A 223 13.97 -11.84 9.35
CA ALA A 223 13.51 -13.18 9.68
C ALA A 223 13.79 -13.47 11.15
N GLY A 224 12.76 -13.87 11.92
CA GLY A 224 12.87 -14.11 13.36
C GLY A 224 13.09 -12.83 14.19
N SER A 225 12.89 -11.64 13.60
CA SER A 225 13.09 -10.34 14.23
C SER A 225 12.05 -9.32 13.74
N LEU A 226 12.28 -8.05 14.04
CA LEU A 226 11.53 -6.91 13.51
C LEU A 226 12.46 -5.70 13.35
N ILE A 227 12.01 -4.73 12.53
CA ILE A 227 12.73 -3.46 12.35
C ILE A 227 11.79 -2.33 12.80
N PRO A 228 12.11 -1.59 13.89
CA PRO A 228 11.22 -0.59 14.47
C PRO A 228 11.32 0.79 13.80
N TRP A 229 11.86 0.86 12.60
CA TRP A 229 12.00 2.09 11.83
C TRP A 229 11.78 1.83 10.35
N ILE A 230 10.91 2.63 9.73
CA ILE A 230 10.63 2.54 8.28
C ILE A 230 10.77 3.94 7.66
N ASP A 231 11.47 4.03 6.50
CA ASP A 231 11.72 5.27 5.76
C ASP A 231 12.70 6.22 6.49
N LYS A 232 12.85 7.43 5.98
CA LYS A 232 13.84 8.43 6.42
C LYS A 232 13.46 9.05 7.77
N ASP A 233 14.49 9.41 8.55
CA ASP A 233 14.35 10.25 9.72
C ASP A 233 13.98 11.69 9.32
N LEU A 234 12.99 12.28 9.99
CA LEU A 234 12.60 13.67 9.82
C LEU A 234 13.31 14.61 10.77
N ASN A 235 14.28 14.14 11.55
CA ASN A 235 15.07 14.88 12.54
C ASN A 235 14.23 15.50 13.68
N ASN A 236 13.06 14.92 13.94
CA ASN A 236 12.18 15.30 15.05
C ASN A 236 11.75 14.09 15.90
N GLY A 237 12.44 12.94 15.72
CA GLY A 237 12.12 11.67 16.36
C GLY A 237 11.06 10.85 15.63
N GLN A 238 10.54 11.33 14.52
CA GLN A 238 9.53 10.67 13.70
C GLN A 238 10.13 10.16 12.38
N SER A 239 9.76 8.99 11.93
CA SER A 239 10.07 8.53 10.59
C SER A 239 9.12 9.16 9.56
N LYS A 240 9.56 9.24 8.31
CA LYS A 240 8.70 9.74 7.22
C LYS A 240 7.46 8.85 7.03
N GLU A 241 7.57 7.54 7.28
CA GLU A 241 6.44 6.62 7.19
C GLU A 241 5.35 6.92 8.23
N GLU A 242 5.73 7.25 9.46
CA GLU A 242 4.82 7.66 10.53
C GLU A 242 4.13 8.99 10.21
N TRP A 243 4.90 9.97 9.73
CA TRP A 243 4.36 11.27 9.29
C TRP A 243 3.28 11.13 8.21
N LYS A 244 3.44 10.20 7.25
CA LYS A 244 2.44 9.93 6.21
C LYS A 244 1.09 9.57 6.80
N GLY A 245 1.06 8.89 7.94
CA GLY A 245 -0.16 8.51 8.65
C GLY A 245 -1.13 9.68 8.81
N SER A 246 -0.65 10.79 9.36
CA SER A 246 -1.46 12.00 9.56
C SER A 246 -1.60 12.82 8.27
N ALA A 247 -0.50 13.11 7.59
CA ALA A 247 -0.49 14.01 6.44
C ALA A 247 -1.38 13.50 5.29
N GLU A 248 -1.23 12.24 4.91
CA GLU A 248 -2.00 11.68 3.80
C GLU A 248 -3.44 11.36 4.17
N THR A 249 -3.72 10.89 5.40
CA THR A 249 -5.10 10.71 5.87
C THR A 249 -5.90 12.01 5.70
N ASN A 250 -5.36 13.13 6.20
CA ASN A 250 -6.07 14.40 6.15
C ASN A 250 -6.22 14.94 4.72
N LYS A 251 -5.22 14.73 3.86
CA LYS A 251 -5.32 15.09 2.45
C LYS A 251 -6.36 14.25 1.69
N ILE A 252 -6.38 12.93 1.89
CA ILE A 252 -7.38 12.03 1.27
C ILE A 252 -8.80 12.42 1.69
N LEU A 253 -8.98 12.79 2.96
CA LEU A 253 -10.29 13.15 3.52
C LEU A 253 -10.67 14.63 3.31
N GLY A 254 -9.80 15.45 2.69
CA GLY A 254 -10.03 16.89 2.53
C GLY A 254 -10.10 17.65 3.88
N ARG A 255 -9.36 17.19 4.88
CA ARG A 255 -9.37 17.72 6.26
C ARG A 255 -8.13 18.53 6.62
N GLU A 256 -7.43 19.09 5.66
CA GLU A 256 -6.19 19.85 5.88
C GLU A 256 -6.40 21.06 6.81
N ASN A 257 -7.60 21.66 6.81
CA ASN A 257 -7.97 22.77 7.70
C ASN A 257 -8.50 22.34 9.08
N ASN A 258 -8.87 21.07 9.27
CA ASN A 258 -9.37 20.51 10.52
C ASN A 258 -8.88 19.07 10.65
N PRO A 259 -7.57 18.87 10.84
CA PRO A 259 -6.96 17.56 10.77
C PRO A 259 -7.37 16.65 11.92
N ILE A 260 -7.55 15.37 11.59
CA ILE A 260 -7.60 14.30 12.59
C ILE A 260 -6.16 13.90 12.92
N VAL A 261 -5.85 13.81 14.22
CA VAL A 261 -4.54 13.37 14.69
C VAL A 261 -4.40 11.86 14.49
N ILE A 262 -3.41 11.45 13.71
CA ILE A 262 -3.01 10.06 13.54
C ILE A 262 -1.55 9.95 13.94
N GLU A 263 -1.27 9.20 14.98
CA GLU A 263 0.07 8.96 15.52
C GLU A 263 0.34 7.46 15.66
N GLY A 264 1.60 7.07 15.77
CA GLY A 264 1.94 5.67 15.99
C GLY A 264 3.38 5.35 15.63
N LEU A 265 3.68 4.06 15.56
CA LEU A 265 4.97 3.55 15.14
C LEU A 265 4.81 2.63 13.94
N CYS A 266 5.78 2.68 13.03
CA CYS A 266 5.83 1.84 11.85
C CYS A 266 6.92 0.78 11.99
N VAL A 267 6.51 -0.49 12.07
CA VAL A 267 7.40 -1.62 12.31
C VAL A 267 7.40 -2.55 11.09
N ARG A 268 8.58 -2.92 10.59
CA ARG A 268 8.73 -3.96 9.58
C ARG A 268 8.76 -5.33 10.25
N ILE A 269 7.99 -6.28 9.72
CA ILE A 269 7.91 -7.65 10.24
C ILE A 269 8.18 -8.68 9.14
N GLY A 270 8.47 -9.92 9.54
CA GLY A 270 8.74 -11.03 8.63
C GLY A 270 7.54 -11.55 7.82
N ALA A 271 6.52 -10.73 7.58
CA ALA A 271 5.44 -11.04 6.64
C ALA A 271 5.85 -10.65 5.22
N MET A 272 5.39 -11.44 4.23
CA MET A 272 5.79 -11.22 2.83
C MET A 272 5.03 -10.06 2.17
N ARG A 273 3.70 -10.01 2.30
CA ARG A 273 2.87 -9.18 1.41
C ARG A 273 1.84 -8.29 2.11
N CYS A 274 1.22 -8.71 3.19
CA CYS A 274 0.11 -7.98 3.81
C CYS A 274 0.55 -7.16 5.01
N HIS A 275 0.02 -5.95 5.15
CA HIS A 275 0.21 -5.10 6.31
C HIS A 275 -0.91 -5.32 7.32
N SER A 276 -0.54 -5.34 8.59
CA SER A 276 -1.49 -5.35 9.70
C SER A 276 -1.35 -4.08 10.53
N GLN A 277 -2.43 -3.70 11.23
CA GLN A 277 -2.43 -2.51 12.09
C GLN A 277 -3.22 -2.78 13.37
N ALA A 278 -2.60 -2.49 14.50
CA ALA A 278 -3.26 -2.44 15.79
C ALA A 278 -3.61 -0.98 16.10
N LEU A 279 -4.90 -0.72 16.30
CA LEU A 279 -5.44 0.62 16.41
C LEU A 279 -6.01 0.86 17.80
N THR A 280 -5.66 2.00 18.40
CA THR A 280 -6.37 2.60 19.51
C THR A 280 -7.06 3.85 18.98
N ILE A 281 -8.37 3.91 19.10
CA ILE A 281 -9.19 4.96 18.52
C ILE A 281 -9.94 5.67 19.64
N LYS A 282 -9.82 6.98 19.71
CA LYS A 282 -10.69 7.82 20.52
C LYS A 282 -11.84 8.32 19.66
N LEU A 283 -13.05 8.04 20.08
CA LEU A 283 -14.26 8.55 19.45
C LEU A 283 -14.65 9.90 20.08
N LYS A 284 -15.28 10.76 19.31
CA LYS A 284 -15.80 12.07 19.76
C LYS A 284 -16.95 11.94 20.77
N LYS A 285 -17.60 10.78 20.81
CA LYS A 285 -18.70 10.46 21.75
C LYS A 285 -18.75 8.97 22.03
N ASN A 286 -19.34 8.63 23.19
CA ASN A 286 -19.62 7.24 23.51
C ASN A 286 -20.79 6.72 22.66
N ILE A 287 -20.53 5.68 21.86
CA ILE A 287 -21.52 4.92 21.10
C ILE A 287 -21.38 3.43 21.42
N SER A 288 -22.43 2.65 21.23
CA SER A 288 -22.41 1.22 21.54
C SER A 288 -21.47 0.43 20.62
N LEU A 289 -20.99 -0.73 21.05
CA LEU A 289 -20.21 -1.63 20.19
C LEU A 289 -21.02 -2.12 19.00
N GLU A 290 -22.33 -2.30 19.18
CA GLU A 290 -23.21 -2.69 18.10
C GLU A 290 -23.28 -1.61 17.01
N GLU A 291 -23.45 -0.33 17.40
CA GLU A 291 -23.44 0.80 16.48
C GLU A 291 -22.07 0.96 15.76
N ILE A 292 -20.95 0.75 16.48
CA ILE A 292 -19.61 0.76 15.89
C ILE A 292 -19.51 -0.34 14.84
N ASN A 293 -19.86 -1.57 15.19
CA ASN A 293 -19.77 -2.73 14.31
C ASN A 293 -20.65 -2.55 13.06
N GLN A 294 -21.88 -2.08 13.23
CA GLN A 294 -22.78 -1.78 12.13
C GLN A 294 -22.22 -0.67 11.22
N THR A 295 -21.68 0.39 11.81
CA THR A 295 -21.10 1.52 11.09
C THR A 295 -19.92 1.08 10.24
N ILE A 296 -19.05 0.21 10.77
CA ILE A 296 -17.89 -0.33 10.04
C ILE A 296 -18.36 -1.29 8.94
N SER A 297 -19.22 -2.27 9.27
CA SER A 297 -19.59 -3.33 8.32
C SER A 297 -20.42 -2.85 7.14
N SER A 298 -21.17 -1.74 7.30
CA SER A 298 -22.01 -1.18 6.24
C SER A 298 -21.31 -0.12 5.36
N ALA A 299 -20.05 0.22 5.63
CA ALA A 299 -19.40 1.37 5.05
C ALA A 299 -19.03 1.18 3.56
N ASN A 300 -18.47 0.04 3.23
CA ASN A 300 -18.09 -0.32 1.87
C ASN A 300 -18.07 -1.85 1.70
N GLN A 301 -18.05 -2.33 0.45
CA GLN A 301 -18.14 -3.75 0.13
C GLN A 301 -16.87 -4.56 0.41
N TRP A 302 -15.74 -3.92 0.71
CA TRP A 302 -14.45 -4.59 0.93
C TRP A 302 -14.16 -4.81 2.40
N VAL A 303 -14.74 -4.02 3.30
CA VAL A 303 -14.55 -4.21 4.73
C VAL A 303 -15.29 -5.48 5.18
N LYS A 304 -14.59 -6.32 5.93
CA LYS A 304 -15.14 -7.55 6.51
C LYS A 304 -15.02 -7.49 8.03
N LEU A 305 -16.14 -7.31 8.72
CA LEU A 305 -16.14 -7.34 10.17
C LEU A 305 -15.92 -8.77 10.67
N ILE A 306 -14.93 -8.96 11.53
CA ILE A 306 -14.59 -10.23 12.17
C ILE A 306 -15.04 -10.16 13.62
N PRO A 307 -15.87 -11.11 14.08
CA PRO A 307 -16.28 -11.19 15.48
C PRO A 307 -15.09 -11.22 16.43
N ASN A 308 -15.24 -10.58 17.60
CA ASN A 308 -14.17 -10.57 18.61
C ASN A 308 -14.10 -11.89 19.38
N GLU A 309 -13.92 -12.98 18.67
CA GLU A 309 -13.76 -14.35 19.15
C GLU A 309 -12.36 -14.85 18.85
N ARG A 310 -11.77 -15.62 19.75
CA ARG A 310 -10.36 -16.04 19.66
C ARG A 310 -10.07 -16.81 18.37
N GLU A 311 -10.82 -17.85 18.08
CA GLU A 311 -10.53 -18.76 16.96
C GLU A 311 -10.71 -18.08 15.60
N ILE A 312 -11.80 -17.34 15.42
CA ILE A 312 -12.07 -16.62 14.18
C ILE A 312 -11.04 -15.50 13.99
N SER A 313 -10.70 -14.77 15.05
CA SER A 313 -9.68 -13.73 14.98
C SER A 313 -8.32 -14.29 14.55
N MET A 314 -7.90 -15.42 15.10
CA MET A 314 -6.62 -16.07 14.72
C MET A 314 -6.62 -16.55 13.27
N LYS A 315 -7.76 -17.04 12.78
CA LYS A 315 -7.88 -17.58 11.42
C LYS A 315 -8.00 -16.48 10.36
N GLU A 316 -8.75 -15.40 10.63
CA GLU A 316 -9.15 -14.44 9.62
C GLU A 316 -8.34 -13.10 9.64
N LEU A 317 -7.71 -12.77 10.78
CA LEU A 317 -6.97 -11.51 10.96
C LEU A 317 -5.45 -11.71 10.84
N SER A 318 -5.00 -12.34 9.76
CA SER A 318 -3.57 -12.57 9.54
C SER A 318 -3.17 -12.28 8.08
N PRO A 319 -1.89 -11.95 7.81
CA PRO A 319 -1.35 -11.83 6.46
C PRO A 319 -1.65 -13.04 5.56
N ALA A 320 -1.53 -14.26 6.12
CA ALA A 320 -1.81 -15.49 5.38
C ALA A 320 -3.28 -15.61 4.94
N ALA A 321 -4.21 -15.10 5.75
CA ALA A 321 -5.65 -15.18 5.44
C ALA A 321 -6.07 -14.26 4.29
N VAL A 322 -5.38 -13.12 4.09
CA VAL A 322 -5.83 -12.06 3.17
C VAL A 322 -4.94 -11.83 1.95
N THR A 323 -3.79 -12.48 1.88
CA THR A 323 -2.91 -12.36 0.70
C THR A 323 -3.67 -12.67 -0.60
N GLY A 324 -3.61 -11.77 -1.56
CA GLY A 324 -4.29 -11.86 -2.85
C GLY A 324 -5.78 -11.50 -2.82
N LYS A 325 -6.33 -11.02 -1.71
CA LYS A 325 -7.75 -10.67 -1.58
C LYS A 325 -7.95 -9.16 -1.47
N LEU A 326 -9.02 -8.66 -2.09
CA LEU A 326 -9.46 -7.27 -1.94
C LEU A 326 -10.19 -7.01 -0.61
N SER A 327 -10.65 -8.05 0.08
CA SER A 327 -11.29 -7.89 1.38
C SER A 327 -10.31 -7.37 2.43
N ILE A 328 -10.80 -6.44 3.26
CA ILE A 328 -10.06 -5.84 4.37
C ILE A 328 -10.76 -6.24 5.67
N PRO A 329 -10.35 -7.35 6.30
CA PRO A 329 -10.90 -7.74 7.58
C PRO A 329 -10.46 -6.77 8.68
N ILE A 330 -11.43 -6.44 9.53
CA ILE A 330 -11.25 -5.68 10.76
C ILE A 330 -11.96 -6.41 11.91
N GLY A 331 -11.29 -6.54 13.04
CA GLY A 331 -11.82 -7.21 14.21
C GLY A 331 -11.11 -6.77 15.48
N ARG A 332 -11.17 -7.56 16.54
CA ARG A 332 -10.64 -7.21 17.86
C ARG A 332 -11.22 -5.90 18.39
N ILE A 333 -12.46 -5.56 17.94
CA ILE A 333 -13.15 -4.34 18.34
C ILE A 333 -13.73 -4.55 19.74
N ARG A 334 -13.29 -3.73 20.68
CA ARG A 334 -13.80 -3.69 22.05
C ARG A 334 -13.60 -2.32 22.67
N LYS A 335 -14.39 -2.00 23.69
CA LYS A 335 -14.14 -0.83 24.54
C LYS A 335 -12.87 -1.05 25.36
N LEU A 336 -12.13 0.02 25.59
CA LEU A 336 -10.92 0.03 26.42
C LEU A 336 -11.22 0.54 27.83
N ASN A 337 -10.39 0.15 28.81
CA ASN A 337 -10.51 0.64 30.19
C ASN A 337 -10.11 2.12 30.37
N MET A 338 -9.67 2.76 29.29
CA MET A 338 -9.32 4.19 29.27
C MET A 338 -10.54 5.10 29.31
N GLY A 339 -11.72 4.58 28.98
CA GLY A 339 -12.99 5.30 28.95
C GLY A 339 -13.94 4.76 27.89
N PRO A 340 -15.23 5.13 27.95
CA PRO A 340 -16.25 4.59 27.04
C PRO A 340 -16.11 5.06 25.59
N GLU A 341 -15.34 6.13 25.32
CA GLU A 341 -15.04 6.63 23.99
C GLU A 341 -13.85 5.91 23.34
N TYR A 342 -13.08 5.12 24.09
CA TYR A 342 -11.88 4.47 23.57
C TYR A 342 -12.18 3.05 23.12
N ILE A 343 -11.77 2.74 21.90
CA ILE A 343 -11.88 1.39 21.32
C ILE A 343 -10.54 0.90 20.80
N SER A 344 -10.34 -0.41 20.84
CA SER A 344 -9.31 -1.06 20.03
C SER A 344 -9.92 -1.59 18.74
N ALA A 345 -9.09 -1.75 17.72
CA ALA A 345 -9.37 -2.53 16.53
C ALA A 345 -8.08 -3.14 15.99
N PHE A 346 -8.19 -4.20 15.22
CA PHE A 346 -7.08 -4.78 14.46
C PHE A 346 -7.54 -5.02 13.02
N THR A 347 -6.76 -4.57 12.06
CA THR A 347 -7.06 -4.76 10.64
C THR A 347 -5.85 -5.31 9.90
N VAL A 348 -6.09 -5.99 8.79
CA VAL A 348 -5.06 -6.51 7.90
C VAL A 348 -5.54 -6.39 6.46
N GLY A 349 -4.63 -6.09 5.54
CA GLY A 349 -4.97 -5.98 4.13
C GLY A 349 -3.77 -6.21 3.22
N ASP A 350 -4.05 -6.58 1.98
CA ASP A 350 -3.02 -6.77 0.96
C ASP A 350 -2.57 -5.41 0.42
N GLN A 351 -1.34 -5.02 0.79
CA GLN A 351 -0.79 -3.72 0.42
C GLN A 351 -0.48 -3.60 -1.08
N LEU A 352 -0.30 -4.70 -1.80
CA LEU A 352 -0.11 -4.64 -3.26
C LEU A 352 -1.43 -4.43 -4.02
N LEU A 353 -2.56 -4.71 -3.37
CA LEU A 353 -3.90 -4.43 -3.90
C LEU A 353 -4.36 -3.03 -3.50
N TRP A 354 -5.08 -2.89 -2.39
CA TRP A 354 -5.61 -1.60 -1.95
C TRP A 354 -4.54 -0.58 -1.50
N GLY A 355 -3.39 -1.07 -1.07
CA GLY A 355 -2.27 -0.19 -0.74
C GLY A 355 -1.50 0.33 -1.96
N ALA A 356 -1.77 -0.18 -3.18
CA ALA A 356 -1.01 0.18 -4.38
C ALA A 356 -1.81 0.08 -5.68
N ALA A 357 -2.02 -1.13 -6.23
CA ALA A 357 -2.51 -1.32 -7.61
C ALA A 357 -3.99 -0.94 -7.81
N GLU A 358 -4.86 -1.30 -6.89
CA GLU A 358 -6.31 -1.13 -7.08
C GLU A 358 -6.75 0.34 -7.14
N PRO A 359 -6.25 1.28 -6.31
CA PRO A 359 -6.57 2.70 -6.49
C PRO A 359 -6.15 3.25 -7.87
N LEU A 360 -4.97 2.86 -8.37
CA LEU A 360 -4.48 3.28 -9.69
C LEU A 360 -5.36 2.75 -10.82
N ARG A 361 -5.75 1.49 -10.73
CA ARG A 361 -6.67 0.86 -11.68
C ARG A 361 -8.02 1.60 -11.71
N ARG A 362 -8.56 1.88 -10.55
CA ARG A 362 -9.89 2.50 -10.40
C ARG A 362 -9.92 3.93 -10.91
N ILE A 363 -8.90 4.75 -10.61
CA ILE A 363 -8.83 6.11 -11.17
C ILE A 363 -8.66 6.08 -12.69
N LEU A 364 -7.88 5.15 -13.26
CA LEU A 364 -7.78 4.99 -14.70
C LEU A 364 -9.16 4.76 -15.33
N ARG A 365 -9.98 3.89 -14.74
CA ARG A 365 -11.35 3.62 -15.22
C ARG A 365 -12.26 4.85 -15.10
N ILE A 366 -12.15 5.61 -14.01
CA ILE A 366 -12.93 6.85 -13.84
C ILE A 366 -12.56 7.83 -14.95
N LEU A 367 -11.27 8.04 -15.21
CA LEU A 367 -10.80 8.97 -16.24
C LEU A 367 -11.22 8.53 -17.64
N ILE A 368 -11.09 7.26 -18.00
CA ILE A 368 -11.50 6.75 -19.32
C ILE A 368 -12.99 6.98 -19.59
N LYS A 369 -13.83 6.86 -18.58
CA LYS A 369 -15.28 7.11 -18.72
C LYS A 369 -15.64 8.60 -18.76
N SER A 370 -14.71 9.48 -18.36
CA SER A 370 -14.93 10.93 -18.24
C SER A 370 -14.33 11.72 -19.38
N ILE A 371 -13.41 11.14 -20.15
CA ILE A 371 -12.76 11.69 -21.35
C ILE A 371 -13.46 11.13 -22.60
#